data_46f43c7c09bc0b3a636f4098630f70da
#
_entry.id   46f43c7c09bc0b3a636f4098630f70da
#
_cell.length_a   1.000
_cell.length_b   1.000
_cell.length_c   1.000
_cell.angle_alpha   90.00
_cell.angle_beta   90.00
_cell.angle_gamma   90.00
#
_symmetry.space_group_name_H-M   'P 1'
#
loop_
_entity.id
_entity.type
_entity.pdbx_description
1 polymer ?
#
loop_
_entity_poly.entity_id
_entity_poly.type
_entity_poly.pdbx_seq_one_letter_code
_entity_poly.pdbx_strand_id
1 'polypeptide(L)'
;MRKQILFVLFSLATLSIHADEGMWMLPDLKTQNEIAMRELGLEIPIEEVYNANGLSLKDAVVHFGGGCTGEVISSEGLVLTNHHCGYGAIQQHSNVEHDYLTEGFWAMNRDAELPTPGLKVTFIDRI
;
A
#
# COMPACT_ATOMS: atom_id res chain seq x y z
N MET A 1 36.64 27.45 23.46
CA MET A 1 35.30 28.05 23.52
C MET A 1 34.47 27.86 22.24
N ARG A 2 34.91 28.30 21.04
CA ARG A 2 34.13 28.12 19.79
C ARG A 2 33.74 26.68 19.48
N LYS A 3 34.65 25.71 19.65
CA LYS A 3 34.37 24.28 19.40
C LYS A 3 33.36 23.68 20.40
N GLN A 4 33.39 24.13 21.63
CA GLN A 4 32.43 23.68 22.66
C GLN A 4 31.03 24.24 22.43
N ILE A 5 30.92 25.48 21.96
CA ILE A 5 29.64 26.12 21.60
C ILE A 5 29.03 25.41 20.38
N LEU A 6 29.84 25.03 19.38
CA LEU A 6 29.35 24.27 18.21
C LEU A 6 28.82 22.88 18.61
N PHE A 7 29.49 22.21 19.54
CA PHE A 7 29.08 20.89 20.03
C PHE A 7 27.76 20.95 20.79
N VAL A 8 27.58 21.99 21.65
CA VAL A 8 26.33 22.21 22.37
C VAL A 8 25.19 22.56 21.43
N LEU A 9 25.43 23.41 20.42
CA LEU A 9 24.42 23.74 19.40
C LEU A 9 24.02 22.52 18.56
N PHE A 10 24.97 21.66 18.22
CA PHE A 10 24.69 20.40 17.48
C PHE A 10 23.90 19.39 18.35
N SER A 11 24.23 19.28 19.63
CA SER A 11 23.49 18.42 20.58
C SER A 11 22.06 18.91 20.82
N LEU A 12 21.82 20.23 20.85
CA LEU A 12 20.47 20.79 20.97
C LEU A 12 19.63 20.61 19.72
N ALA A 13 20.24 20.58 18.53
CA ALA A 13 19.53 20.36 17.26
C ALA A 13 19.02 18.93 17.10
N THR A 14 19.59 17.96 17.82
CA THR A 14 19.17 16.55 17.75
C THR A 14 18.01 16.19 18.69
N LEU A 15 17.57 17.11 19.55
CA LEU A 15 16.53 16.84 20.55
C LEU A 15 15.08 16.98 20.04
N SER A 16 14.89 17.28 18.75
CA SER A 16 13.55 17.54 18.19
C SER A 16 13.16 16.60 17.06
N ILE A 17 13.80 15.43 16.93
CA ILE A 17 13.35 14.44 15.95
C ILE A 17 12.24 13.62 16.61
N HIS A 18 11.01 14.04 16.40
CA HIS A 18 9.84 13.19 16.65
C HIS A 18 9.60 12.39 15.38
N ALA A 19 9.62 11.07 15.49
CA ALA A 19 9.10 10.19 14.46
C ALA A 19 7.66 9.85 14.84
N ASP A 20 6.74 10.03 13.91
CA ASP A 20 5.37 9.60 14.10
C ASP A 20 5.31 8.07 14.18
N GLU A 21 4.47 7.55 15.05
CA GLU A 21 4.21 6.12 15.10
C GLU A 21 3.51 5.68 13.81
N GLY A 22 3.92 4.56 13.26
CA GLY A 22 3.32 3.98 12.06
C GLY A 22 2.49 2.74 12.36
N MET A 23 1.77 2.23 11.35
CA MET A 23 1.00 0.98 11.40
C MET A 23 -0.09 0.97 12.48
N TRP A 24 -0.89 2.00 12.51
CA TRP A 24 -2.07 2.04 13.38
C TRP A 24 -3.08 0.97 13.00
N MET A 25 -3.69 0.36 14.01
CA MET A 25 -4.69 -0.69 13.80
C MET A 25 -6.00 -0.09 13.29
N LEU A 26 -6.54 -0.64 12.21
CA LEU A 26 -7.76 -0.14 11.57
C LEU A 26 -8.95 0.04 12.54
N PRO A 27 -9.25 -0.90 13.46
CA PRO A 27 -10.36 -0.73 14.42
C PRO A 27 -10.17 0.44 15.39
N ASP A 28 -8.92 0.86 15.62
CA ASP A 28 -8.56 1.91 16.58
C ASP A 28 -8.48 3.31 15.94
N LEU A 29 -8.54 3.41 14.61
CA LEU A 29 -8.34 4.67 13.90
C LEU A 29 -9.26 5.77 14.42
N LYS A 30 -10.55 5.49 14.58
CA LYS A 30 -11.54 6.47 15.05
C LYS A 30 -11.37 6.85 16.52
N THR A 31 -10.99 5.91 17.35
CA THR A 31 -10.99 6.09 18.82
C THR A 31 -9.67 6.59 19.36
N GLN A 32 -8.56 6.27 18.71
CA GLN A 32 -7.22 6.54 19.22
C GLN A 32 -6.36 7.42 18.30
N ASN A 33 -6.54 7.31 16.98
CA ASN A 33 -5.61 7.88 16.03
C ASN A 33 -6.17 9.03 15.16
N GLU A 34 -7.49 9.26 15.15
CA GLU A 34 -8.10 10.27 14.28
C GLU A 34 -7.50 11.66 14.47
N ILE A 35 -7.25 12.08 15.72
CA ILE A 35 -6.68 13.40 15.99
C ILE A 35 -5.30 13.51 15.35
N ALA A 36 -4.42 12.54 15.60
CA ALA A 36 -3.07 12.53 15.03
C ALA A 36 -3.09 12.47 13.49
N MET A 37 -3.99 11.68 12.90
CA MET A 37 -4.15 11.62 11.45
C MET A 37 -4.58 12.97 10.86
N ARG A 38 -5.47 13.70 11.54
CA ARG A 38 -5.91 15.04 11.10
C ARG A 38 -4.79 16.08 11.24
N GLU A 39 -3.99 16.00 12.29
CA GLU A 39 -2.80 16.85 12.46
C GLU A 39 -1.77 16.60 11.36
N LEU A 40 -1.67 15.35 10.86
CA LEU A 40 -0.84 14.96 9.72
C LEU A 40 -1.47 15.29 8.36
N GLY A 41 -2.69 15.84 8.32
CA GLY A 41 -3.32 16.31 7.10
C GLY A 41 -4.44 15.42 6.55
N LEU A 42 -5.01 14.51 7.33
CA LEU A 42 -6.19 13.77 6.89
C LEU A 42 -7.41 14.70 6.78
N GLU A 43 -7.92 14.89 5.57
CA GLU A 43 -9.08 15.75 5.28
C GLU A 43 -10.40 14.98 5.16
N ILE A 44 -10.34 13.71 4.68
CA ILE A 44 -11.54 12.88 4.53
C ILE A 44 -12.05 12.37 5.88
N PRO A 45 -13.36 12.07 6.02
CA PRO A 45 -13.89 11.43 7.20
C PRO A 45 -13.19 10.10 7.52
N ILE A 46 -12.95 9.82 8.79
CA ILE A 46 -12.25 8.59 9.18
C ILE A 46 -13.03 7.32 8.77
N GLU A 47 -14.35 7.42 8.69
CA GLU A 47 -15.23 6.35 8.23
C GLU A 47 -15.05 6.02 6.76
N GLU A 48 -14.54 6.93 5.94
CA GLU A 48 -14.16 6.64 4.57
C GLU A 48 -12.84 5.86 4.47
N VAL A 49 -11.97 5.99 5.48
CA VAL A 49 -10.75 5.18 5.59
C VAL A 49 -11.08 3.78 6.08
N TYR A 50 -11.84 3.69 7.17
CA TYR A 50 -12.26 2.42 7.76
C TYR A 50 -13.66 2.51 8.34
N ASN A 51 -14.55 1.63 7.88
CA ASN A 51 -15.89 1.43 8.41
C ASN A 51 -16.17 -0.06 8.57
N ALA A 52 -16.38 -0.50 9.82
CA ALA A 52 -16.64 -1.91 10.12
C ALA A 52 -18.00 -2.40 9.57
N ASN A 53 -18.97 -1.49 9.37
CA ASN A 53 -20.34 -1.82 8.98
C ASN A 53 -20.76 -1.24 7.63
N GLY A 54 -19.84 -0.62 6.91
CA GLY A 54 -20.11 0.03 5.62
C GLY A 54 -18.91 0.06 4.70
N LEU A 55 -19.11 0.61 3.52
CA LEU A 55 -18.05 0.77 2.52
C LEU A 55 -17.02 1.81 3.00
N SER A 56 -15.75 1.53 2.74
CA SER A 56 -14.62 2.39 3.03
C SER A 56 -13.41 1.97 2.19
N LEU A 57 -12.29 2.68 2.29
CA LEU A 57 -11.06 2.32 1.58
C LEU A 57 -10.57 0.90 1.91
N LYS A 58 -10.91 0.36 3.09
CA LYS A 58 -10.57 -1.04 3.44
C LYS A 58 -11.07 -2.04 2.38
N ASP A 59 -12.21 -1.76 1.73
CA ASP A 59 -12.84 -2.67 0.78
C ASP A 59 -12.12 -2.72 -0.57
N ALA A 60 -11.26 -1.74 -0.84
CA ALA A 60 -10.38 -1.75 -2.00
C ALA A 60 -9.12 -2.59 -1.77
N VAL A 61 -8.74 -2.84 -0.52
CA VAL A 61 -7.54 -3.60 -0.17
C VAL A 61 -7.85 -5.09 -0.16
N VAL A 62 -7.05 -5.87 -0.86
CA VAL A 62 -7.23 -7.31 -1.00
C VAL A 62 -5.98 -8.09 -0.64
N HIS A 63 -6.16 -9.30 -0.14
CA HIS A 63 -5.08 -10.29 -0.06
C HIS A 63 -4.84 -10.85 -1.46
N PHE A 64 -3.67 -10.61 -2.02
CA PHE A 64 -3.29 -10.98 -3.37
C PHE A 64 -2.45 -12.25 -3.38
N GLY A 65 -2.91 -13.24 -4.15
CA GLY A 65 -2.22 -14.54 -4.25
C GLY A 65 -2.10 -15.25 -2.90
N GLY A 66 -0.90 -15.63 -2.51
CA GLY A 66 -0.63 -16.42 -1.31
C GLY A 66 0.04 -15.66 -0.16
N GLY A 67 0.14 -14.33 -0.19
CA GLY A 67 0.86 -13.60 0.88
C GLY A 67 1.16 -12.13 0.60
N CYS A 68 0.59 -11.57 -0.46
CA CYS A 68 0.75 -10.17 -0.81
C CYS A 68 -0.52 -9.36 -0.56
N THR A 69 -0.39 -8.05 -0.62
CA THR A 69 -1.50 -7.09 -0.66
C THR A 69 -1.64 -6.55 -2.08
N GLY A 70 -2.87 -6.27 -2.48
CA GLY A 70 -3.19 -5.55 -3.71
C GLY A 70 -4.32 -4.56 -3.46
N GLU A 71 -4.48 -3.58 -4.34
CA GLU A 71 -5.52 -2.57 -4.28
C GLU A 71 -6.37 -2.61 -5.55
N VAL A 72 -7.67 -2.76 -5.39
CA VAL A 72 -8.64 -2.66 -6.50
C VAL A 72 -8.89 -1.19 -6.79
N ILE A 73 -8.53 -0.74 -7.99
CA ILE A 73 -8.58 0.69 -8.39
C ILE A 73 -9.60 0.99 -9.48
N SER A 74 -10.37 0.01 -9.91
CA SER A 74 -11.44 0.23 -10.88
C SER A 74 -12.66 -0.64 -10.61
N SER A 75 -13.81 -0.19 -11.08
CA SER A 75 -15.07 -0.97 -11.05
C SER A 75 -15.02 -2.23 -11.91
N GLU A 76 -14.01 -2.37 -12.76
CA GLU A 76 -13.81 -3.51 -13.64
C GLU A 76 -12.76 -4.50 -13.12
N GLY A 77 -12.26 -4.29 -11.89
CA GLY A 77 -11.35 -5.22 -11.22
C GLY A 77 -9.87 -5.03 -11.56
N LEU A 78 -9.45 -3.82 -12.01
CA LEU A 78 -8.03 -3.54 -12.12
C LEU A 78 -7.39 -3.51 -10.72
N VAL A 79 -6.36 -4.31 -10.52
CA VAL A 79 -5.65 -4.43 -9.24
C VAL A 79 -4.21 -3.97 -9.41
N LEU A 80 -3.76 -3.12 -8.49
CA LEU A 80 -2.35 -2.79 -8.31
C LEU A 80 -1.75 -3.68 -7.23
N THR A 81 -0.50 -4.08 -7.42
CA THR A 81 0.29 -4.78 -6.41
C THR A 81 1.78 -4.58 -6.66
N ASN A 82 2.64 -5.08 -5.78
CA ASN A 82 4.08 -5.01 -5.98
C ASN A 82 4.57 -5.99 -7.05
N HIS A 83 5.61 -5.61 -7.79
CA HIS A 83 6.22 -6.44 -8.83
C HIS A 83 6.58 -7.85 -8.31
N HIS A 84 7.18 -7.96 -7.12
CA HIS A 84 7.58 -9.26 -6.58
C HIS A 84 6.37 -10.18 -6.28
N CYS A 85 5.18 -9.63 -6.07
CA CYS A 85 3.97 -10.40 -5.87
C CYS A 85 3.44 -11.02 -7.18
N GLY A 86 3.66 -10.35 -8.30
CA GLY A 86 3.33 -10.83 -9.65
C GLY A 86 4.44 -11.60 -10.34
N TYR A 87 5.65 -11.65 -9.74
CA TYR A 87 6.84 -12.18 -10.41
C TYR A 87 6.64 -13.57 -11.02
N GLY A 88 6.06 -14.50 -10.26
CA GLY A 88 5.81 -15.86 -10.73
C GLY A 88 4.84 -15.92 -11.92
N ALA A 89 3.81 -15.06 -11.94
CA ALA A 89 2.88 -14.94 -13.06
C ALA A 89 3.57 -14.35 -14.30
N ILE A 90 4.37 -13.29 -14.12
CA ILE A 90 5.15 -12.69 -15.21
C ILE A 90 6.12 -13.71 -15.80
N GLN A 91 6.81 -14.47 -14.93
CA GLN A 91 7.74 -15.51 -15.37
C GLN A 91 7.05 -16.62 -16.18
N GLN A 92 5.84 -17.03 -15.80
CA GLN A 92 5.08 -18.05 -16.53
C GLN A 92 4.72 -17.63 -17.94
N HIS A 93 4.55 -16.33 -18.18
CA HIS A 93 4.25 -15.76 -19.49
C HIS A 93 5.52 -15.41 -20.28
N SER A 94 6.68 -15.33 -19.64
CA SER A 94 7.95 -15.02 -20.28
C SER A 94 8.54 -16.24 -20.99
N ASN A 95 9.17 -16.02 -22.14
CA ASN A 95 9.89 -17.02 -22.91
C ASN A 95 11.09 -16.37 -23.62
N VAL A 96 11.80 -17.13 -24.45
CA VAL A 96 13.00 -16.64 -25.15
C VAL A 96 12.70 -15.50 -26.15
N GLU A 97 11.47 -15.48 -26.67
CA GLU A 97 11.04 -14.47 -27.66
C GLU A 97 10.45 -13.22 -26.97
N HIS A 98 9.94 -13.39 -25.76
CA HIS A 98 9.27 -12.35 -24.98
C HIS A 98 9.70 -12.43 -23.51
N ASP A 99 10.70 -11.67 -23.15
CA ASP A 99 11.17 -11.56 -21.76
C ASP A 99 10.43 -10.45 -21.00
N TYR A 100 9.19 -10.75 -20.58
CA TYR A 100 8.36 -9.79 -19.86
C TYR A 100 8.91 -9.41 -18.47
N LEU A 101 9.83 -10.18 -17.90
CA LEU A 101 10.51 -9.79 -16.66
C LEU A 101 11.47 -8.61 -16.89
N THR A 102 12.11 -8.57 -18.05
CA THR A 102 13.08 -7.50 -18.40
C THR A 102 12.39 -6.36 -19.17
N GLU A 103 11.53 -6.69 -20.11
CA GLU A 103 10.93 -5.73 -21.04
C GLU A 103 9.62 -5.14 -20.53
N GLY A 104 8.98 -5.81 -19.58
CA GLY A 104 7.64 -5.49 -19.13
C GLY A 104 6.58 -5.97 -20.13
N PHE A 105 5.31 -5.83 -19.74
CA PHE A 105 4.15 -6.11 -20.57
C PHE A 105 3.06 -5.09 -20.29
N TRP A 106 2.41 -4.61 -21.34
CA TRP A 106 1.27 -3.71 -21.23
C TRP A 106 0.14 -4.16 -22.15
N ALA A 107 -0.96 -4.61 -21.56
CA ALA A 107 -2.18 -4.90 -22.33
C ALA A 107 -2.90 -3.59 -22.67
N MET A 108 -3.03 -3.28 -23.95
CA MET A 108 -3.71 -2.05 -24.42
C MET A 108 -5.23 -2.12 -24.32
N ASN A 109 -5.78 -3.32 -24.15
CA ASN A 109 -7.20 -3.61 -23.96
C ASN A 109 -7.35 -4.98 -23.28
N ARG A 110 -8.58 -5.34 -22.87
CA ARG A 110 -8.85 -6.60 -22.18
C ARG A 110 -8.53 -7.85 -23.01
N ASP A 111 -8.71 -7.81 -24.31
CA ASP A 111 -8.45 -8.96 -25.18
C ASP A 111 -6.94 -9.26 -25.29
N ALA A 112 -6.11 -8.28 -24.97
CA ALA A 112 -4.66 -8.41 -24.93
C ALA A 112 -4.14 -8.86 -23.56
N GLU A 113 -4.97 -8.94 -22.52
CA GLU A 113 -4.56 -9.40 -21.20
C GLU A 113 -4.17 -10.87 -21.23
N LEU A 114 -3.08 -11.23 -20.55
CA LEU A 114 -2.59 -12.60 -20.47
C LEU A 114 -3.28 -13.31 -19.29
N PRO A 115 -4.08 -14.35 -19.54
CA PRO A 115 -4.79 -15.04 -18.47
C PRO A 115 -3.83 -15.75 -17.53
N THR A 116 -4.01 -15.57 -16.22
CA THR A 116 -3.19 -16.20 -15.19
C THR A 116 -4.06 -17.15 -14.34
N PRO A 117 -4.29 -18.38 -14.80
CA PRO A 117 -5.14 -19.35 -14.10
C PRO A 117 -4.62 -19.64 -12.69
N GLY A 118 -5.53 -19.62 -11.72
CA GLY A 118 -5.19 -19.91 -10.31
C GLY A 118 -4.74 -18.71 -9.48
N LEU A 119 -4.42 -17.57 -10.09
CA LEU A 119 -4.22 -16.34 -9.37
C LEU A 119 -5.57 -15.84 -8.83
N LYS A 120 -5.61 -15.52 -7.52
CA LYS A 120 -6.83 -15.09 -6.84
C LYS A 120 -6.56 -13.89 -5.95
N VAL A 121 -7.58 -13.07 -5.78
CA VAL A 121 -7.64 -12.06 -4.73
C VAL A 121 -8.71 -12.46 -3.72
N THR A 122 -8.48 -12.12 -2.45
CA THR A 122 -9.45 -12.35 -1.38
C THR A 122 -9.77 -11.01 -0.74
N PHE A 123 -11.05 -10.65 -0.75
CA PHE A 123 -11.54 -9.45 -0.08
C PHE A 123 -11.67 -9.70 1.42
N ILE A 124 -11.35 -8.69 2.22
CA ILE A 124 -11.50 -8.73 3.68
C ILE A 124 -12.90 -8.21 4.01
N ASP A 125 -13.79 -9.09 4.42
CA ASP A 125 -15.16 -8.73 4.79
C ASP A 125 -15.19 -8.06 6.17
N ARG A 126 -14.50 -8.64 7.16
CA ARG A 126 -14.41 -8.13 8.54
C ARG A 126 -13.01 -8.30 9.12
N ILE A 127 -12.70 -7.38 10.01
CA ILE A 127 -11.52 -7.41 10.88
C ILE A 127 -12.01 -7.44 12.33
#